data_66510b651aa0876584644ce484f67e36
#
_entry.id   66510b651aa0876584644ce484f67e36
#
_cell.length_a   1.000
_cell.length_b   1.000
_cell.length_c   1.000
_cell.angle_alpha   90.00
_cell.angle_beta   90.00
_cell.angle_gamma   90.00
#
_symmetry.space_group_name_H-M   'P 1'
#
loop_
_entity.id
_entity.type
_entity.pdbx_description
1 polymer ?
#
loop_
_entity_poly.entity_id
_entity_poly.type
_entity_poly.pdbx_seq_one_letter_code
_entity_poly.pdbx_strand_id
1 'polypeptide(L)'
;MYEASLKQSKNIDELNGTVDQLSASVQEIAESATALAVVVSDTRDSSNNAEDKMNVTVEVAEAGKNDMQKVGEAMGLIEQSINGLQESIDKVGAASQEINKIVGMIGEIADETNLLALNASIEAARAGDAGKGFAVVATEIGSLATNSNQSVQKIQTLINEVTSLVGETVDKAKGSVDEINTSSRLVHQAVATFDTIYDNIVDANKVVNDMAANMLKVADVSTNVASITEEQAASAELISRNAGNIASESKNITDDSEKVAETARKLADTSEKLMTQINSFRV
;
A
#
# COMPACT_ATOMS: atom_id res chain seq x y z
N MET A 1 20.75 -45.21 -63.11
CA MET A 1 19.68 -44.19 -63.17
C MET A 1 18.48 -44.63 -62.34
N TYR A 2 17.98 -45.85 -62.49
CA TYR A 2 16.84 -46.37 -61.72
C TYR A 2 16.97 -46.26 -60.18
N GLU A 3 18.11 -46.72 -59.59
CA GLU A 3 18.36 -46.62 -58.14
C GLU A 3 18.44 -45.19 -57.64
N ALA A 4 18.99 -44.27 -58.47
CA ALA A 4 19.05 -42.85 -58.14
C ALA A 4 17.65 -42.25 -58.08
N SER A 5 16.75 -42.59 -59.01
CA SER A 5 15.37 -42.14 -59.05
C SER A 5 14.55 -42.69 -57.88
N LEU A 6 14.73 -43.93 -57.47
CA LEU A 6 14.09 -44.51 -56.28
C LEU A 6 14.53 -43.77 -55.01
N LYS A 7 15.82 -43.47 -54.87
CA LYS A 7 16.34 -42.69 -53.75
C LYS A 7 15.78 -41.28 -53.73
N GLN A 8 15.63 -40.67 -54.91
CA GLN A 8 15.05 -39.36 -55.05
C GLN A 8 13.57 -39.33 -54.65
N SER A 9 12.78 -40.36 -55.06
CA SER A 9 11.38 -40.48 -54.62
C SER A 9 11.26 -40.58 -53.09
N LYS A 10 12.12 -41.36 -52.44
CA LYS A 10 12.12 -41.42 -50.98
C LYS A 10 12.45 -40.08 -50.30
N ASN A 11 13.44 -39.35 -50.86
CA ASN A 11 13.80 -38.04 -50.32
C ASN A 11 12.64 -37.01 -50.48
N ILE A 12 11.83 -37.14 -51.53
CA ILE A 12 10.66 -36.30 -51.76
C ILE A 12 9.57 -36.64 -50.73
N ASP A 13 9.34 -37.88 -50.41
CA ASP A 13 8.37 -38.29 -49.41
C ASP A 13 8.76 -37.73 -48.02
N GLU A 14 10.08 -37.82 -47.66
CA GLU A 14 10.61 -37.21 -46.43
C GLU A 14 10.50 -35.66 -46.45
N LEU A 15 10.72 -35.02 -47.58
CA LEU A 15 10.57 -33.56 -47.78
C LEU A 15 9.11 -33.13 -47.57
N ASN A 16 8.15 -33.89 -48.17
CA ASN A 16 6.74 -33.62 -47.99
C ASN A 16 6.33 -33.71 -46.52
N GLY A 17 6.76 -34.76 -45.81
CA GLY A 17 6.53 -34.85 -44.38
C GLY A 17 7.09 -33.67 -43.55
N THR A 18 8.27 -33.15 -43.97
CA THR A 18 8.87 -31.98 -43.33
C THR A 18 8.07 -30.69 -43.63
N VAL A 19 7.55 -30.54 -44.85
CA VAL A 19 6.72 -29.42 -45.24
C VAL A 19 5.37 -29.44 -44.50
N ASP A 20 4.76 -30.57 -44.33
CA ASP A 20 3.52 -30.72 -43.54
C ASP A 20 3.74 -30.30 -42.09
N GLN A 21 4.85 -30.73 -41.50
CA GLN A 21 5.24 -30.35 -40.14
C GLN A 21 5.55 -28.86 -40.05
N LEU A 22 6.22 -28.25 -41.05
CA LEU A 22 6.47 -26.83 -41.11
C LEU A 22 5.14 -26.04 -41.18
N SER A 23 4.20 -26.49 -42.01
CA SER A 23 2.88 -25.86 -42.16
C SER A 23 2.09 -25.88 -40.85
N ALA A 24 2.14 -26.98 -40.12
CA ALA A 24 1.52 -27.06 -38.78
C ALA A 24 2.18 -26.09 -37.79
N SER A 25 3.53 -26.00 -37.81
CA SER A 25 4.25 -25.04 -36.94
C SER A 25 3.95 -23.60 -37.28
N VAL A 26 3.85 -23.25 -38.57
CA VAL A 26 3.46 -21.93 -39.04
C VAL A 26 2.06 -21.56 -38.55
N GLN A 27 1.11 -22.47 -38.60
CA GLN A 27 -0.23 -22.24 -38.08
C GLN A 27 -0.23 -21.98 -36.56
N GLU A 28 0.53 -22.75 -35.79
CA GLU A 28 0.66 -22.58 -34.33
C GLU A 28 1.29 -21.22 -33.96
N ILE A 29 2.30 -20.78 -34.75
CA ILE A 29 2.91 -19.45 -34.57
C ILE A 29 1.91 -18.34 -34.87
N ALA A 30 1.08 -18.47 -35.93
CA ALA A 30 0.05 -17.49 -36.27
C ALA A 30 -1.00 -17.36 -35.15
N GLU A 31 -1.43 -18.48 -34.59
CA GLU A 31 -2.36 -18.49 -33.43
C GLU A 31 -1.72 -17.85 -32.20
N SER A 32 -0.44 -18.15 -31.94
CA SER A 32 0.34 -17.56 -30.84
C SER A 32 0.50 -16.04 -30.99
N ALA A 33 0.77 -15.55 -32.21
CA ALA A 33 0.86 -14.13 -32.50
C ALA A 33 -0.49 -13.42 -32.27
N THR A 34 -1.60 -14.06 -32.63
CA THR A 34 -2.94 -13.55 -32.41
C THR A 34 -3.26 -13.48 -30.89
N ALA A 35 -2.94 -14.54 -30.17
CA ALA A 35 -3.12 -14.58 -28.70
C ALA A 35 -2.26 -13.51 -28.00
N LEU A 36 -1.03 -13.29 -28.50
CA LEU A 36 -0.14 -12.26 -27.97
C LEU A 36 -0.72 -10.85 -28.19
N ALA A 37 -1.35 -10.57 -29.34
CA ALA A 37 -2.01 -9.30 -29.58
C ALA A 37 -3.15 -9.03 -28.58
N VAL A 38 -3.93 -10.06 -28.21
CA VAL A 38 -4.96 -9.96 -27.16
C VAL A 38 -4.32 -9.64 -25.81
N VAL A 39 -3.26 -10.37 -25.42
CA VAL A 39 -2.54 -10.13 -24.15
C VAL A 39 -1.99 -8.70 -24.08
N VAL A 40 -1.46 -8.18 -25.18
CA VAL A 40 -0.98 -6.79 -25.27
C VAL A 40 -2.13 -5.80 -25.02
N SER A 41 -3.30 -6.01 -25.65
CA SER A 41 -4.48 -5.16 -25.43
C SER A 41 -4.93 -5.19 -23.97
N ASP A 42 -5.10 -6.38 -23.39
CA ASP A 42 -5.56 -6.57 -22.00
C ASP A 42 -4.57 -5.97 -21.00
N THR A 43 -3.26 -6.10 -21.28
CA THR A 43 -2.22 -5.50 -20.43
C THR A 43 -2.24 -3.98 -20.48
N ARG A 44 -2.50 -3.41 -21.66
CA ARG A 44 -2.64 -1.97 -21.83
C ARG A 44 -3.85 -1.43 -21.07
N ASP A 45 -5.00 -2.09 -21.18
CA ASP A 45 -6.22 -1.70 -20.46
C ASP A 45 -6.04 -1.82 -18.95
N SER A 46 -5.35 -2.87 -18.50
CA SER A 46 -4.96 -3.05 -17.10
C SER A 46 -4.02 -1.96 -16.60
N SER A 47 -3.06 -1.54 -17.44
CA SER A 47 -2.12 -0.45 -17.13
C SER A 47 -2.85 0.89 -16.99
N ASN A 48 -3.75 1.23 -17.90
CA ASN A 48 -4.57 2.44 -17.81
C ASN A 48 -5.44 2.44 -16.53
N ASN A 49 -6.05 1.32 -16.20
CA ASN A 49 -6.85 1.18 -14.97
C ASN A 49 -5.98 1.30 -13.71
N ALA A 50 -4.74 0.78 -13.73
CA ALA A 50 -3.79 0.93 -12.65
C ALA A 50 -3.36 2.41 -12.48
N GLU A 51 -3.10 3.13 -13.57
CA GLU A 51 -2.79 4.57 -13.56
C GLU A 51 -3.94 5.38 -12.92
N ASP A 52 -5.19 5.14 -13.32
CA ASP A 52 -6.36 5.81 -12.75
C ASP A 52 -6.45 5.55 -11.23
N LYS A 53 -6.24 4.30 -10.79
CA LYS A 53 -6.25 3.94 -9.37
C LYS A 53 -5.13 4.61 -8.59
N MET A 54 -3.94 4.72 -9.17
CA MET A 54 -2.81 5.42 -8.56
C MET A 54 -3.08 6.91 -8.41
N ASN A 55 -3.65 7.56 -9.42
CA ASN A 55 -4.03 8.97 -9.34
C ASN A 55 -5.03 9.24 -8.20
N VAL A 56 -6.07 8.40 -8.07
CA VAL A 56 -7.01 8.47 -6.94
C VAL A 56 -6.30 8.25 -5.60
N THR A 57 -5.34 7.34 -5.54
CA THR A 57 -4.60 7.05 -4.30
C THR A 57 -3.72 8.24 -3.89
N VAL A 58 -3.12 8.95 -4.86
CA VAL A 58 -2.38 10.20 -4.62
C VAL A 58 -3.30 11.25 -4.00
N GLU A 59 -4.48 11.48 -4.58
CA GLU A 59 -5.45 12.44 -4.05
C GLU A 59 -5.86 12.11 -2.60
N VAL A 60 -6.12 10.83 -2.33
CA VAL A 60 -6.49 10.36 -0.97
C VAL A 60 -5.32 10.53 0.01
N ALA A 61 -4.08 10.26 -0.42
CA ALA A 61 -2.89 10.43 0.41
C ALA A 61 -2.67 11.92 0.74
N GLU A 62 -2.79 12.81 -0.23
CA GLU A 62 -2.69 14.27 -0.02
C GLU A 62 -3.80 14.79 0.90
N ALA A 63 -5.04 14.34 0.72
CA ALA A 63 -6.15 14.69 1.60
C ALA A 63 -5.90 14.20 3.03
N GLY A 64 -5.46 12.95 3.20
CA GLY A 64 -5.12 12.38 4.50
C GLY A 64 -3.99 13.14 5.20
N LYS A 65 -2.94 13.51 4.47
CA LYS A 65 -1.86 14.36 4.98
C LYS A 65 -2.37 15.71 5.48
N ASN A 66 -3.20 16.37 4.68
CA ASN A 66 -3.78 17.67 5.04
C ASN A 66 -4.69 17.59 6.28
N ASP A 67 -5.47 16.50 6.38
CA ASP A 67 -6.31 16.30 7.57
C ASP A 67 -5.46 16.01 8.82
N MET A 68 -4.37 15.27 8.71
CA MET A 68 -3.42 15.07 9.82
C MET A 68 -2.75 16.38 10.24
N GLN A 69 -2.44 17.29 9.32
CA GLN A 69 -1.92 18.62 9.65
C GLN A 69 -2.94 19.43 10.48
N LYS A 70 -4.23 19.41 10.09
CA LYS A 70 -5.30 20.07 10.88
C LYS A 70 -5.45 19.45 12.28
N VAL A 71 -5.33 18.13 12.38
CA VAL A 71 -5.33 17.46 13.70
C VAL A 71 -4.13 17.91 14.53
N GLY A 72 -2.95 18.06 13.93
CA GLY A 72 -1.77 18.60 14.60
C GLY A 72 -1.97 20.04 15.13
N GLU A 73 -2.57 20.92 14.31
CA GLU A 73 -2.95 22.27 14.74
C GLU A 73 -3.93 22.24 15.91
N ALA A 74 -4.95 21.38 15.85
CA ALA A 74 -5.92 21.22 16.94
C ALA A 74 -5.26 20.74 18.23
N MET A 75 -4.28 19.80 18.16
CA MET A 75 -3.50 19.38 19.33
C MET A 75 -2.71 20.54 19.94
N GLY A 76 -2.11 21.40 19.13
CA GLY A 76 -1.44 22.62 19.61
C GLY A 76 -2.38 23.59 20.35
N LEU A 77 -3.61 23.76 19.86
CA LEU A 77 -4.63 24.58 20.53
C LEU A 77 -5.07 23.97 21.87
N ILE A 78 -5.19 22.65 21.93
CA ILE A 78 -5.52 21.92 23.19
C ILE A 78 -4.38 22.08 24.19
N GLU A 79 -3.13 21.95 23.76
CA GLU A 79 -1.96 22.19 24.63
C GLU A 79 -1.97 23.60 25.21
N GLN A 80 -2.21 24.62 24.39
CA GLN A 80 -2.35 25.99 24.85
C GLN A 80 -3.49 26.17 25.87
N SER A 81 -4.61 25.49 25.67
CA SER A 81 -5.77 25.55 26.57
C SER A 81 -5.46 24.91 27.92
N ILE A 82 -4.77 23.78 27.93
CA ILE A 82 -4.34 23.11 29.18
C ILE A 82 -3.31 23.97 29.94
N ASN A 83 -2.38 24.63 29.26
CA ASN A 83 -1.45 25.56 29.88
C ASN A 83 -2.17 26.74 30.52
N GLY A 84 -3.19 27.32 29.87
CA GLY A 84 -4.05 28.36 30.45
C GLY A 84 -4.87 27.87 31.63
N LEU A 85 -5.33 26.62 31.59
CA LEU A 85 -6.02 25.99 32.73
C LEU A 85 -5.08 25.85 33.93
N GLN A 86 -3.83 25.40 33.70
CA GLN A 86 -2.81 25.28 34.73
C GLN A 86 -2.57 26.62 35.46
N GLU A 87 -2.39 27.71 34.71
CA GLU A 87 -2.23 29.05 35.27
C GLU A 87 -3.43 29.47 36.15
N SER A 88 -4.63 29.11 35.70
CA SER A 88 -5.86 29.41 36.45
C SER A 88 -5.95 28.61 37.73
N ILE A 89 -5.57 27.35 37.70
CA ILE A 89 -5.54 26.45 38.88
C ILE A 89 -4.50 26.94 39.88
N ASP A 90 -3.32 27.36 39.43
CA ASP A 90 -2.28 27.91 40.31
C ASP A 90 -2.75 29.18 41.04
N LYS A 91 -3.53 30.05 40.38
CA LYS A 91 -4.16 31.20 41.00
C LYS A 91 -5.19 30.83 42.06
N VAL A 92 -5.99 29.78 41.81
CA VAL A 92 -6.96 29.27 42.82
C VAL A 92 -6.21 28.67 44.01
N GLY A 93 -5.12 27.95 43.78
CA GLY A 93 -4.27 27.41 44.83
C GLY A 93 -3.68 28.49 45.74
N ALA A 94 -3.13 29.57 45.10
CA ALA A 94 -2.60 30.71 45.85
C ALA A 94 -3.69 31.46 46.67
N ALA A 95 -4.87 31.67 46.06
CA ALA A 95 -5.99 32.29 46.75
C ALA A 95 -6.48 31.43 47.94
N SER A 96 -6.56 30.13 47.79
CA SER A 96 -6.94 29.19 48.89
C SER A 96 -5.93 29.21 50.03
N GLN A 97 -4.63 29.31 49.77
CA GLN A 97 -3.60 29.49 50.79
C GLN A 97 -3.75 30.81 51.56
N GLU A 98 -4.09 31.90 50.86
CA GLU A 98 -4.31 33.20 51.49
C GLU A 98 -5.57 33.21 52.37
N ILE A 99 -6.68 32.58 51.91
CA ILE A 99 -7.88 32.38 52.70
C ILE A 99 -7.56 31.54 53.95
N ASN A 100 -6.73 30.53 53.79
CA ASN A 100 -6.31 29.65 54.93
C ASN A 100 -5.62 30.47 56.02
N LYS A 101 -4.74 31.39 55.68
CA LYS A 101 -4.09 32.33 56.64
C LYS A 101 -5.11 33.25 57.33
N ILE A 102 -6.03 33.82 56.53
CA ILE A 102 -7.08 34.72 57.09
C ILE A 102 -7.97 33.94 58.09
N VAL A 103 -8.38 32.72 57.72
CA VAL A 103 -9.21 31.87 58.59
C VAL A 103 -8.45 31.51 59.86
N GLY A 104 -7.14 31.25 59.79
CA GLY A 104 -6.30 31.06 60.98
C GLY A 104 -6.29 32.28 61.91
N MET A 105 -6.11 33.51 61.35
CA MET A 105 -6.15 34.74 62.12
C MET A 105 -7.53 35.00 62.78
N ILE A 106 -8.64 34.67 62.08
CA ILE A 106 -9.99 34.77 62.68
C ILE A 106 -10.16 33.79 63.85
N GLY A 107 -9.58 32.59 63.74
CA GLY A 107 -9.54 31.60 64.84
C GLY A 107 -8.82 32.13 66.07
N GLU A 108 -7.62 32.73 65.87
CA GLU A 108 -6.86 33.38 66.93
C GLU A 108 -7.65 34.49 67.63
N ILE A 109 -8.33 35.36 66.85
CA ILE A 109 -9.19 36.44 67.37
C ILE A 109 -10.37 35.88 68.19
N ALA A 110 -10.98 34.79 67.69
CA ALA A 110 -12.08 34.14 68.41
C ALA A 110 -11.62 33.52 69.72
N ASP A 111 -10.46 32.91 69.80
CA ASP A 111 -9.87 32.35 70.98
C ASP A 111 -9.53 33.46 71.99
N GLU A 112 -8.92 34.56 71.57
CA GLU A 112 -8.61 35.72 72.39
C GLU A 112 -9.93 36.38 72.94
N THR A 113 -10.95 36.48 72.07
CA THR A 113 -12.27 37.00 72.47
C THR A 113 -12.93 36.13 73.51
N ASN A 114 -12.79 34.82 73.34
CA ASN A 114 -13.33 33.86 74.39
C ASN A 114 -12.61 33.98 75.71
N LEU A 115 -11.27 34.15 75.70
CA LEU A 115 -10.48 34.39 76.91
C LEU A 115 -10.85 35.74 77.57
N LEU A 116 -11.05 36.77 76.85
CA LEU A 116 -11.51 38.09 77.29
C LEU A 116 -12.92 38.00 77.95
N ALA A 117 -13.85 37.30 77.33
CA ALA A 117 -15.18 37.02 77.83
C ALA A 117 -15.15 36.23 79.16
N LEU A 118 -14.29 35.23 79.27
CA LEU A 118 -14.10 34.45 80.49
C LEU A 118 -13.58 35.34 81.60
N ASN A 119 -12.56 36.17 81.36
CA ASN A 119 -12.03 37.11 82.36
C ASN A 119 -13.09 38.12 82.82
N ALA A 120 -13.89 38.66 81.86
CA ALA A 120 -15.00 39.57 82.16
C ALA A 120 -16.10 38.89 83.06
N SER A 121 -16.41 37.63 82.73
CA SER A 121 -17.36 36.83 83.49
C SER A 121 -16.88 36.60 84.92
N ILE A 122 -15.58 36.36 85.14
CA ILE A 122 -14.96 36.21 86.47
C ILE A 122 -15.06 37.50 87.28
N GLU A 123 -14.73 38.63 86.68
CA GLU A 123 -14.76 39.94 87.37
C GLU A 123 -16.19 40.40 87.62
N ALA A 124 -17.15 40.11 86.68
CA ALA A 124 -18.58 40.36 86.96
C ALA A 124 -19.12 39.51 88.14
N ALA A 125 -18.69 38.27 88.28
CA ALA A 125 -19.05 37.46 89.44
C ALA A 125 -18.44 38.02 90.76
N ARG A 126 -17.25 38.58 90.68
CA ARG A 126 -16.54 39.21 91.76
C ARG A 126 -17.21 40.50 92.26
N ALA A 127 -17.92 41.23 91.35
CA ALA A 127 -18.69 42.44 91.74
C ALA A 127 -20.07 42.15 92.36
N GLY A 128 -20.45 40.90 92.54
CA GLY A 128 -21.68 40.48 93.15
C GLY A 128 -22.96 41.00 92.46
N ASP A 129 -23.91 41.54 93.23
CA ASP A 129 -25.19 42.01 92.65
C ASP A 129 -25.05 43.16 91.61
N ALA A 130 -24.02 43.97 91.74
CA ALA A 130 -23.74 45.06 90.76
C ALA A 130 -23.20 44.56 89.38
N GLY A 131 -22.68 43.34 89.35
CA GLY A 131 -22.08 42.73 88.15
C GLY A 131 -23.05 41.86 87.37
N LYS A 132 -24.27 41.60 87.82
CA LYS A 132 -25.18 40.63 87.15
C LYS A 132 -25.45 40.95 85.64
N GLY A 133 -25.61 42.22 85.29
CA GLY A 133 -25.80 42.62 83.87
C GLY A 133 -24.57 42.37 83.01
N PHE A 134 -23.36 42.62 83.57
CA PHE A 134 -22.11 42.38 82.90
C PHE A 134 -21.80 40.87 82.72
N ALA A 135 -22.20 40.05 83.68
CA ALA A 135 -22.02 38.60 83.62
C ALA A 135 -22.81 37.99 82.46
N VAL A 136 -24.06 38.46 82.21
CA VAL A 136 -24.85 38.02 81.02
C VAL A 136 -24.19 38.40 79.69
N VAL A 137 -23.70 39.64 79.59
CA VAL A 137 -23.01 40.08 78.34
C VAL A 137 -21.71 39.31 78.09
N ALA A 138 -20.94 39.07 79.16
CA ALA A 138 -19.71 38.28 79.09
C ALA A 138 -19.96 36.83 78.59
N THR A 139 -21.02 36.21 79.20
CA THR A 139 -21.44 34.84 78.83
C THR A 139 -21.86 34.80 77.31
N GLU A 140 -22.59 35.80 76.83
CA GLU A 140 -23.04 35.90 75.45
C GLU A 140 -21.85 36.11 74.48
N ILE A 141 -20.86 36.94 74.87
CA ILE A 141 -19.61 37.13 74.08
C ILE A 141 -18.83 35.82 73.99
N GLY A 142 -18.70 35.07 75.09
CA GLY A 142 -18.03 33.77 75.12
C GLY A 142 -18.75 32.74 74.27
N SER A 143 -20.08 32.74 74.24
CA SER A 143 -20.87 31.88 73.36
C SER A 143 -20.65 32.26 71.86
N LEU A 144 -20.62 33.55 71.59
CA LEU A 144 -20.36 34.05 70.24
C LEU A 144 -18.94 33.69 69.69
N ALA A 145 -17.95 33.81 70.59
CA ALA A 145 -16.57 33.43 70.29
C ALA A 145 -16.45 31.93 70.03
N THR A 146 -17.12 31.09 70.82
CA THR A 146 -17.17 29.65 70.61
C THR A 146 -17.82 29.24 69.31
N ASN A 147 -18.95 29.91 68.92
CA ASN A 147 -19.62 29.70 67.65
C ASN A 147 -18.75 30.13 66.46
N SER A 148 -17.99 31.24 66.66
CA SER A 148 -17.03 31.72 65.67
C SER A 148 -15.92 30.70 65.41
N ASN A 149 -15.34 30.12 66.49
CA ASN A 149 -14.36 29.06 66.41
C ASN A 149 -14.88 27.82 65.67
N GLN A 150 -16.11 27.40 65.97
CA GLN A 150 -16.73 26.29 65.24
C GLN A 150 -16.89 26.58 63.74
N SER A 151 -17.23 27.84 63.42
CA SER A 151 -17.34 28.27 62.02
C SER A 151 -16.00 28.31 61.32
N VAL A 152 -14.93 28.76 61.97
CA VAL A 152 -13.54 28.75 61.51
C VAL A 152 -13.09 27.31 61.21
N GLN A 153 -13.36 26.38 62.12
CA GLN A 153 -13.00 24.96 61.86
C GLN A 153 -13.70 24.36 60.65
N LYS A 154 -14.98 24.71 60.42
CA LYS A 154 -15.70 24.27 59.23
C LYS A 154 -15.11 24.87 57.97
N ILE A 155 -14.78 26.18 57.96
CA ILE A 155 -14.16 26.85 56.81
C ILE A 155 -12.77 26.24 56.53
N GLN A 156 -11.98 25.96 57.59
CA GLN A 156 -10.67 25.29 57.46
C GLN A 156 -10.77 23.93 56.78
N THR A 157 -11.80 23.16 57.13
CA THR A 157 -12.04 21.84 56.47
C THR A 157 -12.36 22.02 55.00
N LEU A 158 -13.23 22.99 54.64
CA LEU A 158 -13.56 23.27 53.24
C LEU A 158 -12.35 23.77 52.42
N ILE A 159 -11.51 24.63 53.02
CA ILE A 159 -10.29 25.11 52.36
C ILE A 159 -9.29 23.99 52.10
N ASN A 160 -9.13 23.06 53.07
CA ASN A 160 -8.30 21.87 52.87
C ASN A 160 -8.83 20.97 51.75
N GLU A 161 -10.15 20.79 51.66
CA GLU A 161 -10.79 20.04 50.59
C GLU A 161 -10.55 20.72 49.21
N VAL A 162 -10.72 22.04 49.12
CA VAL A 162 -10.42 22.84 47.89
C VAL A 162 -8.94 22.66 47.51
N THR A 163 -8.02 22.74 48.46
CA THR A 163 -6.59 22.56 48.21
C THR A 163 -6.26 21.19 47.67
N SER A 164 -6.91 20.15 48.21
CA SER A 164 -6.76 18.78 47.68
C SER A 164 -7.26 18.64 46.25
N LEU A 165 -8.45 19.19 45.93
CA LEU A 165 -9.04 19.19 44.58
C LEU A 165 -8.17 19.93 43.60
N VAL A 166 -7.57 21.06 44.01
CA VAL A 166 -6.58 21.80 43.21
C VAL A 166 -5.38 20.90 42.89
N GLY A 167 -4.82 20.20 43.85
CA GLY A 167 -3.70 19.27 43.64
C GLY A 167 -4.05 18.16 42.62
N GLU A 168 -5.20 17.50 42.82
CA GLU A 168 -5.66 16.48 41.88
C GLU A 168 -5.86 17.01 40.45
N THR A 169 -6.35 18.26 40.34
CA THR A 169 -6.57 18.88 39.02
C THR A 169 -5.25 19.21 38.34
N VAL A 170 -4.24 19.67 39.08
CA VAL A 170 -2.87 19.86 38.56
C VAL A 170 -2.29 18.56 38.01
N ASP A 171 -2.42 17.45 38.75
CA ASP A 171 -1.89 16.17 38.32
C ASP A 171 -2.60 15.65 37.05
N LYS A 172 -3.92 15.81 36.97
CA LYS A 172 -4.69 15.50 35.77
C LYS A 172 -4.29 16.36 34.56
N ALA A 173 -4.08 17.67 34.76
CA ALA A 173 -3.62 18.57 33.71
C ALA A 173 -2.24 18.15 33.17
N LYS A 174 -1.30 17.78 34.04
CA LYS A 174 0.02 17.26 33.63
C LYS A 174 -0.12 15.97 32.80
N GLY A 175 -0.92 15.01 33.27
CA GLY A 175 -1.19 13.80 32.51
C GLY A 175 -1.76 14.08 31.12
N SER A 176 -2.68 15.06 31.01
CA SER A 176 -3.23 15.49 29.72
C SER A 176 -2.19 16.07 28.78
N VAL A 177 -1.21 16.82 29.28
CA VAL A 177 -0.08 17.33 28.47
C VAL A 177 0.75 16.19 27.91
N ASP A 178 1.04 15.16 28.69
CA ASP A 178 1.80 13.99 28.24
C ASP A 178 1.04 13.20 27.14
N GLU A 179 -0.28 13.06 27.29
CA GLU A 179 -1.12 12.43 26.28
C GLU A 179 -1.17 13.26 24.96
N ILE A 180 -1.24 14.60 25.06
CA ILE A 180 -1.19 15.50 23.91
C ILE A 180 0.14 15.39 23.17
N ASN A 181 1.27 15.37 23.89
CA ASN A 181 2.59 15.20 23.33
C ASN A 181 2.72 13.85 22.58
N THR A 182 2.17 12.79 23.17
CA THR A 182 2.13 11.49 22.53
C THR A 182 1.27 11.50 21.26
N SER A 183 0.09 12.12 21.31
CA SER A 183 -0.81 12.26 20.17
C SER A 183 -0.17 13.10 19.04
N SER A 184 0.48 14.21 19.38
CA SER A 184 1.22 15.05 18.42
C SER A 184 2.31 14.27 17.70
N ARG A 185 3.07 13.44 18.42
CA ARG A 185 4.09 12.56 17.80
C ARG A 185 3.47 11.54 16.84
N LEU A 186 2.32 10.97 17.19
CA LEU A 186 1.59 10.04 16.30
C LEU A 186 1.08 10.74 15.03
N VAL A 187 0.60 11.98 15.16
CA VAL A 187 0.21 12.82 14.03
C VAL A 187 1.39 13.06 13.08
N HIS A 188 2.55 13.43 13.61
CA HIS A 188 3.75 13.59 12.78
C HIS A 188 4.17 12.29 12.07
N GLN A 189 4.05 11.15 12.74
CA GLN A 189 4.29 9.86 12.10
C GLN A 189 3.27 9.57 10.98
N ALA A 190 2.00 9.89 11.18
CA ALA A 190 0.98 9.71 10.16
C ALA A 190 1.25 10.58 8.93
N VAL A 191 1.65 11.86 9.11
CA VAL A 191 2.07 12.74 8.01
C VAL A 191 3.22 12.13 7.22
N ALA A 192 4.27 11.66 7.89
CA ALA A 192 5.41 11.02 7.23
C ALA A 192 5.01 9.71 6.49
N THR A 193 4.01 8.99 7.01
CA THR A 193 3.47 7.80 6.35
C THR A 193 2.75 8.18 5.05
N PHE A 194 1.95 9.24 5.04
CA PHE A 194 1.30 9.74 3.82
C PHE A 194 2.32 10.21 2.78
N ASP A 195 3.41 10.87 3.18
CA ASP A 195 4.50 11.23 2.28
C ASP A 195 5.14 9.97 1.66
N THR A 196 5.38 8.93 2.45
CA THR A 196 5.91 7.65 1.95
C THR A 196 4.93 6.98 0.97
N ILE A 197 3.62 7.03 1.23
CA ILE A 197 2.59 6.51 0.33
C ILE A 197 2.64 7.27 -1.00
N TYR A 198 2.69 8.60 -0.95
CA TYR A 198 2.80 9.44 -2.14
C TYR A 198 4.01 9.05 -2.99
N ASP A 199 5.20 9.00 -2.41
CA ASP A 199 6.44 8.64 -3.12
C ASP A 199 6.34 7.24 -3.76
N ASN A 200 5.82 6.26 -3.03
CA ASN A 200 5.65 4.90 -3.55
C ASN A 200 4.66 4.84 -4.73
N ILE A 201 3.61 5.65 -4.71
CA ILE A 201 2.65 5.72 -5.83
C ILE A 201 3.28 6.39 -7.05
N VAL A 202 4.08 7.45 -6.85
CA VAL A 202 4.82 8.09 -7.95
C VAL A 202 5.77 7.09 -8.62
N ASP A 203 6.51 6.30 -7.83
CA ASP A 203 7.39 5.26 -8.35
C ASP A 203 6.61 4.13 -9.06
N ALA A 204 5.48 3.69 -8.50
CA ALA A 204 4.62 2.69 -9.13
C ALA A 204 4.05 3.20 -10.46
N ASN A 205 3.66 4.48 -10.55
CA ASN A 205 3.18 5.09 -11.78
C ASN A 205 4.24 5.05 -12.90
N LYS A 206 5.50 5.31 -12.54
CA LYS A 206 6.62 5.17 -13.48
C LYS A 206 6.75 3.74 -14.02
N VAL A 207 6.65 2.74 -13.15
CA VAL A 207 6.72 1.32 -13.56
C VAL A 207 5.57 0.95 -14.49
N VAL A 208 4.35 1.44 -14.23
CA VAL A 208 3.18 1.20 -15.09
C VAL A 208 3.35 1.88 -16.45
N ASN A 209 3.89 3.10 -16.50
CA ASN A 209 4.19 3.78 -17.75
C ASN A 209 5.27 3.04 -18.57
N ASP A 210 6.32 2.54 -17.91
CA ASP A 210 7.36 1.72 -18.56
C ASP A 210 6.76 0.41 -19.10
N MET A 211 5.82 -0.20 -18.37
CA MET A 211 5.09 -1.40 -18.81
C MET A 211 4.25 -1.10 -20.06
N ALA A 212 3.50 -0.01 -20.09
CA ALA A 212 2.73 0.41 -21.26
C ALA A 212 3.64 0.64 -22.49
N ALA A 213 4.78 1.30 -22.30
CA ALA A 213 5.77 1.50 -23.36
C ALA A 213 6.37 0.18 -23.88
N ASN A 214 6.62 -0.78 -22.99
CA ASN A 214 7.10 -2.11 -23.38
C ASN A 214 6.03 -2.92 -24.13
N MET A 215 4.75 -2.78 -23.77
CA MET A 215 3.65 -3.42 -24.49
C MET A 215 3.55 -2.93 -25.95
N LEU A 216 3.86 -1.67 -26.24
CA LEU A 216 3.95 -1.19 -27.62
C LEU A 216 5.03 -1.91 -28.42
N LYS A 217 6.21 -2.17 -27.81
CA LYS A 217 7.27 -2.94 -28.45
C LYS A 217 6.87 -4.41 -28.69
N VAL A 218 6.15 -5.01 -27.74
CA VAL A 218 5.63 -6.36 -27.90
C VAL A 218 4.59 -6.44 -29.02
N ALA A 219 3.74 -5.42 -29.17
CA ALA A 219 2.80 -5.30 -30.29
C ALA A 219 3.52 -5.26 -31.64
N ASP A 220 4.59 -4.44 -31.76
CA ASP A 220 5.40 -4.37 -32.96
C ASP A 220 6.06 -5.74 -33.29
N VAL A 221 6.62 -6.41 -32.29
CA VAL A 221 7.19 -7.75 -32.46
C VAL A 221 6.12 -8.74 -32.90
N SER A 222 4.91 -8.71 -32.30
CA SER A 222 3.79 -9.58 -32.70
C SER A 222 3.40 -9.38 -34.16
N THR A 223 3.34 -8.13 -34.61
CA THR A 223 3.05 -7.78 -36.02
C THR A 223 4.13 -8.31 -36.99
N ASN A 224 5.40 -8.16 -36.59
CA ASN A 224 6.51 -8.69 -37.36
C ASN A 224 6.48 -10.23 -37.43
N VAL A 225 6.18 -10.90 -36.30
CA VAL A 225 6.04 -12.37 -36.28
C VAL A 225 4.90 -12.81 -37.18
N ALA A 226 3.76 -12.13 -37.19
CA ALA A 226 2.65 -12.44 -38.11
C ALA A 226 3.08 -12.33 -39.57
N SER A 227 3.79 -11.26 -39.94
CA SER A 227 4.30 -11.07 -41.31
C SER A 227 5.31 -12.16 -41.72
N ILE A 228 6.25 -12.52 -40.84
CA ILE A 228 7.21 -13.59 -41.10
C ILE A 228 6.49 -14.96 -41.24
N THR A 229 5.43 -15.16 -40.48
CA THR A 229 4.62 -16.38 -40.51
C THR A 229 3.90 -16.52 -41.85
N GLU A 230 3.35 -15.42 -42.39
CA GLU A 230 2.75 -15.40 -43.73
C GLU A 230 3.79 -15.70 -44.82
N GLU A 231 5.00 -15.15 -44.74
CA GLU A 231 6.09 -15.44 -45.66
C GLU A 231 6.55 -16.89 -45.59
N GLN A 232 6.62 -17.46 -44.38
CA GLN A 232 6.94 -18.89 -44.16
C GLN A 232 5.86 -19.81 -44.74
N ALA A 233 4.57 -19.47 -44.56
CA ALA A 233 3.47 -20.21 -45.18
C ALA A 233 3.58 -20.24 -46.71
N ALA A 234 3.84 -19.09 -47.33
CA ALA A 234 4.04 -18.99 -48.79
C ALA A 234 5.28 -19.80 -49.25
N SER A 235 6.35 -19.77 -48.45
CA SER A 235 7.56 -20.56 -48.71
C SER A 235 7.32 -22.06 -48.63
N ALA A 236 6.58 -22.53 -47.62
CA ALA A 236 6.19 -23.93 -47.48
C ALA A 236 5.35 -24.42 -48.66
N GLU A 237 4.40 -23.60 -49.12
CA GLU A 237 3.62 -23.91 -50.33
C GLU A 237 4.48 -24.03 -51.59
N LEU A 238 5.45 -23.13 -51.76
CA LEU A 238 6.41 -23.19 -52.88
C LEU A 238 7.27 -24.45 -52.83
N ILE A 239 7.75 -24.81 -51.62
CA ILE A 239 8.55 -26.05 -51.44
C ILE A 239 7.70 -27.28 -51.77
N SER A 240 6.46 -27.34 -51.31
CA SER A 240 5.53 -28.44 -51.59
C SER A 240 5.29 -28.58 -53.11
N ARG A 241 5.08 -27.48 -53.83
CA ARG A 241 4.89 -27.44 -55.29
C ARG A 241 6.15 -27.94 -55.99
N ASN A 242 7.34 -27.48 -55.59
CA ASN A 242 8.59 -27.90 -56.16
C ASN A 242 8.85 -29.38 -55.89
N ALA A 243 8.56 -29.90 -54.71
CA ALA A 243 8.66 -31.33 -54.39
C ALA A 243 7.76 -32.18 -55.36
N GLY A 244 6.51 -31.72 -55.60
CA GLY A 244 5.60 -32.33 -56.52
C GLY A 244 6.16 -32.39 -57.97
N ASN A 245 6.77 -31.28 -58.44
CA ASN A 245 7.42 -31.24 -59.76
C ASN A 245 8.60 -32.23 -59.85
N ILE A 246 9.47 -32.25 -58.82
CA ILE A 246 10.60 -33.17 -58.77
C ILE A 246 10.13 -34.64 -58.71
N ALA A 247 9.01 -34.93 -57.99
CA ALA A 247 8.41 -36.25 -57.98
C ALA A 247 8.00 -36.71 -59.40
N SER A 248 7.34 -35.81 -60.14
CA SER A 248 6.91 -36.05 -61.50
C SER A 248 8.11 -36.30 -62.44
N GLU A 249 9.15 -35.45 -62.36
CA GLU A 249 10.39 -35.64 -63.15
C GLU A 249 11.11 -36.92 -62.83
N SER A 250 11.20 -37.27 -61.54
CA SER A 250 11.81 -38.52 -61.06
C SER A 250 11.09 -39.77 -61.63
N LYS A 251 9.76 -39.73 -61.71
CA LYS A 251 8.95 -40.76 -62.34
C LYS A 251 9.27 -40.86 -63.86
N ASN A 252 9.30 -39.73 -64.55
CA ASN A 252 9.67 -39.73 -65.97
C ASN A 252 11.06 -40.31 -66.24
N ILE A 253 12.06 -39.97 -65.39
CA ILE A 253 13.40 -40.53 -65.45
C ILE A 253 13.39 -42.06 -65.22
N THR A 254 12.53 -42.55 -64.31
CA THR A 254 12.37 -43.99 -64.09
C THR A 254 11.82 -44.70 -65.33
N ASP A 255 10.73 -44.16 -65.91
CA ASP A 255 10.10 -44.71 -67.11
C ASP A 255 11.06 -44.70 -68.34
N ASP A 256 11.82 -43.61 -68.53
CA ASP A 256 12.80 -43.52 -69.58
C ASP A 256 14.04 -44.47 -69.36
N SER A 257 14.45 -44.65 -68.10
CA SER A 257 15.49 -45.62 -67.75
C SER A 257 15.09 -47.04 -68.06
N GLU A 258 13.81 -47.39 -67.85
CA GLU A 258 13.28 -48.70 -68.21
C GLU A 258 13.27 -48.89 -69.72
N LYS A 259 12.86 -47.88 -70.55
CA LYS A 259 12.91 -47.92 -72.02
C LYS A 259 14.33 -48.05 -72.52
N VAL A 260 15.29 -47.32 -71.93
CA VAL A 260 16.73 -47.47 -72.30
C VAL A 260 17.24 -48.87 -71.99
N ALA A 261 16.89 -49.44 -70.83
CA ALA A 261 17.29 -50.82 -70.50
C ALA A 261 16.70 -51.85 -71.45
N GLU A 262 15.42 -51.69 -71.82
CA GLU A 262 14.79 -52.57 -72.82
C GLU A 262 15.47 -52.45 -74.20
N THR A 263 15.76 -51.19 -74.64
CA THR A 263 16.46 -50.95 -75.91
C THR A 263 17.86 -51.52 -75.92
N ALA A 264 18.58 -51.40 -74.80
CA ALA A 264 19.92 -52.00 -74.63
C ALA A 264 19.88 -53.56 -74.67
N ARG A 265 18.84 -54.17 -74.10
CA ARG A 265 18.64 -55.65 -74.20
C ARG A 265 18.37 -56.08 -75.69
N LYS A 266 17.46 -55.33 -76.36
CA LYS A 266 17.17 -55.57 -77.77
C LYS A 266 18.43 -55.43 -78.63
N LEU A 267 19.26 -54.42 -78.35
CA LEU A 267 20.53 -54.23 -79.07
C LEU A 267 21.52 -55.37 -78.85
N ALA A 268 21.64 -55.84 -77.58
CA ALA A 268 22.48 -56.98 -77.25
C ALA A 268 22.03 -58.28 -77.92
N ASP A 269 20.72 -58.57 -78.00
CA ASP A 269 20.12 -59.72 -78.66
C ASP A 269 20.36 -59.62 -80.15
N THR A 270 20.20 -58.43 -80.79
CA THR A 270 20.47 -58.21 -82.18
C THR A 270 21.94 -58.33 -82.55
N SER A 271 22.84 -57.84 -81.65
CA SER A 271 24.29 -58.00 -81.84
C SER A 271 24.72 -59.46 -81.81
N GLU A 272 24.15 -60.29 -80.87
CA GLU A 272 24.38 -61.70 -80.72
C GLU A 272 23.89 -62.46 -81.94
N LYS A 273 22.72 -62.16 -82.53
CA LYS A 273 22.20 -62.72 -83.78
C LYS A 273 23.10 -62.40 -84.96
N LEU A 274 23.57 -61.13 -85.06
CA LEU A 274 24.50 -60.69 -86.08
C LEU A 274 25.84 -61.48 -85.95
N MET A 275 26.37 -61.65 -84.78
CA MET A 275 27.60 -62.43 -84.52
C MET A 275 27.43 -63.87 -84.87
N THR A 276 26.31 -64.46 -84.66
CA THR A 276 25.98 -65.87 -85.09
C THR A 276 25.91 -65.96 -86.58
N GLN A 277 25.27 -65.03 -87.25
CA GLN A 277 25.26 -64.97 -88.71
C GLN A 277 26.66 -64.80 -89.35
N ILE A 278 27.49 -63.89 -88.83
CA ILE A 278 28.87 -63.70 -89.28
C ILE A 278 29.68 -64.96 -89.11
N ASN A 279 29.54 -65.66 -87.96
CA ASN A 279 30.23 -66.90 -87.74
C ASN A 279 29.76 -68.04 -88.65
N SER A 280 28.52 -68.04 -89.17
CA SER A 280 27.98 -68.99 -90.11
C SER A 280 28.53 -68.78 -91.54
N PHE A 281 29.05 -67.59 -91.84
CA PHE A 281 29.71 -67.29 -93.12
C PHE A 281 31.22 -67.52 -93.11
N ARG A 282 31.81 -67.86 -91.96
CA ARG A 282 33.20 -68.30 -91.82
C ARG A 282 33.28 -69.81 -91.89
N VAL A 283 33.20 -70.33 -93.15
CA VAL A 283 33.62 -71.68 -93.49
C VAL A 283 34.66 -71.60 -94.63
#